data_29ed6c422e2e276055b95d3760e981f2
#
_entry.id   29ed6c422e2e276055b95d3760e981f2
#
_cell.length_a   1.000
_cell.length_b   1.000
_cell.length_c   1.000
_cell.angle_alpha   90.00
_cell.angle_beta   90.00
_cell.angle_gamma   90.00
#
_symmetry.space_group_name_H-M   'P 1'
#
loop_
_entity.id
_entity.type
_entity.pdbx_description
1 polymer ?
#
loop_
_entity_poly.entity_id
_entity_poly.type
_entity_poly.pdbx_seq_one_letter_code
_entity_poly.pdbx_strand_id
1 'polypeptide(L)'
;MNTILVTGGCGYIGAHTIVDLIENGFDVVSADNNSRSNENILNAVEKITGKTVKNYKVDLCIYDDTCAIFQENPDIVGIIHFAAYKAVGESVEKPLMYYENNLDSLINILKCADEFAIPNFVFSSSCTVYGNPDAIPVTEETPMKPAESAYGRTKQMGEKIVNDAVNANKNNAILLRYFNPVGAHPSTLMGEIPLGKPQNLVPAITQTAIGKLPVMKVWGNDYPTKDGSCVRDYIHVCDIAHAHTLALNYLLQNKNETNCDIFNLGTGDGLTVLEIINAFEKISGVKLNYEMGPRRSGDVIAIYANNDKAKKLLGWLPKYSLQHMMDTAWKWELKLKDDEKIYNHPGRDIN
;
A
#
# COMPACT_ATOMS: atom_id res chain seq x y z
N MET A 1 -24.75 -6.22 -9.53
CA MET A 1 -23.55 -5.34 -9.49
C MET A 1 -22.33 -6.23 -9.49
N ASN A 2 -21.17 -5.74 -9.91
CA ASN A 2 -19.96 -6.56 -9.90
C ASN A 2 -19.37 -6.54 -8.49
N THR A 3 -19.21 -7.69 -7.87
CA THR A 3 -18.60 -7.83 -6.54
C THR A 3 -17.10 -7.98 -6.66
N ILE A 4 -16.33 -7.22 -5.88
CA ILE A 4 -14.87 -7.25 -5.85
C ILE A 4 -14.39 -7.74 -4.49
N LEU A 5 -13.49 -8.72 -4.51
CA LEU A 5 -12.80 -9.16 -3.31
C LEU A 5 -11.55 -8.30 -3.09
N VAL A 6 -11.48 -7.64 -1.94
CA VAL A 6 -10.31 -6.89 -1.50
C VAL A 6 -9.64 -7.62 -0.34
N THR A 7 -8.50 -8.26 -0.58
CA THR A 7 -7.73 -8.89 0.50
C THR A 7 -6.84 -7.88 1.19
N GLY A 8 -6.67 -7.98 2.50
CA GLY A 8 -6.04 -6.91 3.29
C GLY A 8 -6.92 -5.66 3.37
N GLY A 9 -8.24 -5.82 3.24
CA GLY A 9 -9.19 -4.72 3.13
C GLY A 9 -9.34 -3.87 4.41
N CYS A 10 -8.97 -4.40 5.57
CA CYS A 10 -8.90 -3.62 6.82
C CYS A 10 -7.57 -2.89 7.00
N GLY A 11 -6.62 -3.02 6.07
CA GLY A 11 -5.36 -2.30 6.04
C GLY A 11 -5.51 -0.87 5.51
N TYR A 12 -4.43 -0.08 5.65
CA TYR A 12 -4.39 1.32 5.24
C TYR A 12 -4.82 1.56 3.78
N ILE A 13 -4.14 0.92 2.82
CA ILE A 13 -4.44 1.10 1.39
C ILE A 13 -5.74 0.38 1.02
N GLY A 14 -5.95 -0.84 1.56
CA GLY A 14 -7.13 -1.64 1.27
C GLY A 14 -8.43 -0.93 1.61
N ALA A 15 -8.53 -0.34 2.81
CA ALA A 15 -9.73 0.38 3.23
C ALA A 15 -10.02 1.63 2.37
N HIS A 16 -8.98 2.39 1.97
CA HIS A 16 -9.15 3.52 1.04
C HIS A 16 -9.60 3.05 -0.35
N THR A 17 -9.09 1.89 -0.81
CA THR A 17 -9.51 1.29 -2.08
C THR A 17 -10.95 0.81 -2.03
N ILE A 18 -11.39 0.26 -0.89
CA ILE A 18 -12.80 -0.12 -0.69
C ILE A 18 -13.72 1.10 -0.82
N VAL A 19 -13.35 2.24 -0.23
CA VAL A 19 -14.12 3.49 -0.39
C VAL A 19 -14.20 3.88 -1.86
N ASP A 20 -13.07 3.95 -2.57
CA ASP A 20 -13.04 4.36 -3.98
C ASP A 20 -13.83 3.40 -4.88
N LEU A 21 -13.76 2.08 -4.64
CA LEU A 21 -14.56 1.08 -5.36
C LEU A 21 -16.06 1.30 -5.17
N ILE A 22 -16.50 1.49 -3.93
CA ILE A 22 -17.92 1.72 -3.61
C ILE A 22 -18.43 3.01 -4.27
N GLU A 23 -17.66 4.09 -4.20
CA GLU A 23 -18.00 5.37 -4.85
C GLU A 23 -18.05 5.26 -6.38
N ASN A 24 -17.33 4.28 -6.97
CA ASN A 24 -17.37 3.95 -8.40
C ASN A 24 -18.39 2.85 -8.75
N GLY A 25 -19.29 2.47 -7.83
CA GLY A 25 -20.45 1.62 -8.10
C GLY A 25 -20.22 0.13 -7.99
N PHE A 26 -19.11 -0.31 -7.38
CA PHE A 26 -18.86 -1.72 -7.08
C PHE A 26 -19.47 -2.14 -5.75
N ASP A 27 -19.84 -3.41 -5.65
CA ASP A 27 -20.03 -4.07 -4.37
C ASP A 27 -18.70 -4.69 -3.94
N VAL A 28 -18.40 -4.68 -2.63
CA VAL A 28 -17.10 -5.08 -2.13
C VAL A 28 -17.25 -6.03 -0.95
N VAL A 29 -16.46 -7.10 -0.97
CA VAL A 29 -16.20 -7.94 0.20
C VAL A 29 -14.72 -7.85 0.57
N SER A 30 -14.42 -7.88 1.86
CA SER A 30 -13.08 -7.81 2.41
C SER A 30 -12.64 -9.16 2.97
N ALA A 31 -11.36 -9.48 2.85
CA ALA A 31 -10.73 -10.60 3.56
C ALA A 31 -9.47 -10.11 4.28
N ASP A 32 -9.49 -10.11 5.61
CA ASP A 32 -8.38 -9.65 6.44
C ASP A 32 -8.42 -10.36 7.78
N ASN A 33 -7.32 -11.01 8.20
CA ASN A 33 -7.25 -11.72 9.47
C ASN A 33 -7.06 -10.78 10.68
N ASN A 34 -6.94 -9.49 10.42
CA ASN A 34 -6.72 -8.43 11.41
C ASN A 34 -5.45 -8.60 12.26
N SER A 35 -4.47 -9.38 11.80
CA SER A 35 -3.18 -9.54 12.50
C SER A 35 -2.33 -8.26 12.49
N ARG A 36 -2.50 -7.42 11.47
CA ARG A 36 -1.78 -6.15 11.27
C ARG A 36 -2.72 -4.96 10.97
N SER A 37 -4.01 -5.14 11.19
CA SER A 37 -5.08 -4.17 10.89
C SER A 37 -6.12 -4.17 12.01
N ASN A 38 -7.14 -3.34 11.87
CA ASN A 38 -8.28 -3.31 12.79
C ASN A 38 -9.57 -3.18 11.98
N GLU A 39 -10.47 -4.14 12.14
CA GLU A 39 -11.76 -4.19 11.44
C GLU A 39 -12.64 -2.95 11.67
N ASN A 40 -12.43 -2.23 12.78
CA ASN A 40 -13.14 -0.96 13.03
C ASN A 40 -12.95 0.10 11.94
N ILE A 41 -11.94 -0.06 11.07
CA ILE A 41 -11.77 0.81 9.90
C ILE A 41 -12.98 0.72 8.94
N LEU A 42 -13.67 -0.41 8.89
CA LEU A 42 -14.86 -0.60 8.06
C LEU A 42 -16.06 0.23 8.56
N ASN A 43 -16.10 0.58 9.84
CA ASN A 43 -17.07 1.55 10.35
C ASN A 43 -16.83 2.96 9.76
N ALA A 44 -15.57 3.31 9.49
CA ALA A 44 -15.26 4.55 8.79
C ALA A 44 -15.64 4.47 7.31
N VAL A 45 -15.41 3.33 6.67
CA VAL A 45 -15.88 3.09 5.29
C VAL A 45 -17.40 3.26 5.21
N GLU A 46 -18.16 2.67 6.12
CA GLU A 46 -19.63 2.81 6.16
C GLU A 46 -20.05 4.26 6.38
N LYS A 47 -19.39 4.99 7.28
CA LYS A 47 -19.70 6.42 7.50
C LYS A 47 -19.42 7.29 6.28
N ILE A 48 -18.43 6.95 5.47
CA ILE A 48 -18.06 7.70 4.27
C ILE A 48 -18.99 7.36 3.11
N THR A 49 -19.27 6.07 2.90
CA THR A 49 -19.94 5.58 1.68
C THR A 49 -21.42 5.28 1.87
N GLY A 50 -21.88 5.17 3.13
CA GLY A 50 -23.23 4.70 3.47
C GLY A 50 -23.45 3.19 3.24
N LYS A 51 -22.39 2.41 2.91
CA LYS A 51 -22.48 0.97 2.66
C LYS A 51 -21.66 0.18 3.68
N THR A 52 -22.27 -0.85 4.25
CA THR A 52 -21.59 -1.83 5.11
C THR A 52 -20.80 -2.82 4.26
N VAL A 53 -19.57 -3.12 4.65
CA VAL A 53 -18.69 -4.08 3.98
C VAL A 53 -18.47 -5.28 4.89
N LYS A 54 -18.78 -6.48 4.40
CA LYS A 54 -18.48 -7.73 5.11
C LYS A 54 -16.99 -8.01 5.05
N ASN A 55 -16.35 -8.23 6.22
CA ASN A 55 -15.00 -8.76 6.30
C ASN A 55 -15.01 -10.24 6.66
N TYR A 56 -14.30 -11.04 5.89
CA TYR A 56 -13.98 -12.42 6.23
C TYR A 56 -12.68 -12.40 7.03
N LYS A 57 -12.81 -12.69 8.34
CA LYS A 57 -11.65 -12.74 9.24
C LYS A 57 -10.94 -14.08 9.12
N VAL A 58 -10.24 -14.29 8.00
CA VAL A 58 -9.58 -15.55 7.65
C VAL A 58 -8.10 -15.32 7.40
N ASP A 59 -7.30 -16.37 7.62
CA ASP A 59 -5.91 -16.40 7.19
C ASP A 59 -5.82 -16.98 5.77
N LEU A 60 -5.43 -16.13 4.82
CA LEU A 60 -5.30 -16.53 3.42
C LEU A 60 -4.18 -17.56 3.18
N CYS A 61 -3.30 -17.81 4.15
CA CYS A 61 -2.35 -18.93 4.11
C CYS A 61 -3.05 -20.29 4.28
N ILE A 62 -4.32 -20.31 4.71
CA ILE A 62 -5.15 -21.52 4.81
C ILE A 62 -6.05 -21.60 3.59
N TYR A 63 -5.79 -22.61 2.74
CA TYR A 63 -6.50 -22.74 1.46
C TYR A 63 -8.02 -22.89 1.61
N ASP A 64 -8.48 -23.79 2.50
CA ASP A 64 -9.91 -24.06 2.69
C ASP A 64 -10.68 -22.82 3.17
N ASP A 65 -10.08 -22.02 4.08
CA ASP A 65 -10.66 -20.77 4.55
C ASP A 65 -10.75 -19.72 3.42
N THR A 66 -9.74 -19.72 2.55
CA THR A 66 -9.71 -18.83 1.37
C THR A 66 -10.77 -19.23 0.36
N CYS A 67 -10.95 -20.53 0.07
CA CYS A 67 -11.98 -21.04 -0.83
C CYS A 67 -13.40 -20.74 -0.33
N ALA A 68 -13.65 -20.81 0.97
CA ALA A 68 -14.96 -20.53 1.55
C ALA A 68 -15.49 -19.13 1.19
N ILE A 69 -14.59 -18.14 1.03
CA ILE A 69 -14.98 -16.78 0.60
C ILE A 69 -15.65 -16.81 -0.77
N PHE A 70 -15.09 -17.54 -1.72
CA PHE A 70 -15.61 -17.64 -3.10
C PHE A 70 -16.87 -18.47 -3.18
N GLN A 71 -16.98 -19.53 -2.38
CA GLN A 71 -18.21 -20.35 -2.28
C GLN A 71 -19.39 -19.52 -1.78
N GLU A 72 -19.16 -18.61 -0.83
CA GLU A 72 -20.20 -17.73 -0.31
C GLU A 72 -20.50 -16.53 -1.22
N ASN A 73 -19.59 -16.18 -2.15
CA ASN A 73 -19.72 -15.00 -3.02
C ASN A 73 -19.47 -15.37 -4.50
N PRO A 74 -20.38 -16.13 -5.13
CA PRO A 74 -20.19 -16.60 -6.51
C PRO A 74 -20.26 -15.49 -7.57
N ASP A 75 -20.60 -14.27 -7.18
CA ASP A 75 -20.68 -13.07 -8.02
C ASP A 75 -19.40 -12.23 -8.03
N ILE A 76 -18.31 -12.71 -7.39
CA ILE A 76 -17.00 -12.07 -7.47
C ILE A 76 -16.50 -12.10 -8.93
N VAL A 77 -16.18 -10.94 -9.48
CA VAL A 77 -15.66 -10.78 -10.87
C VAL A 77 -14.22 -10.28 -10.92
N GLY A 78 -13.65 -9.96 -9.77
CA GLY A 78 -12.28 -9.46 -9.68
C GLY A 78 -11.74 -9.45 -8.26
N ILE A 79 -10.43 -9.52 -8.15
CA ILE A 79 -9.69 -9.55 -6.88
C ILE A 79 -8.67 -8.42 -6.86
N ILE A 80 -8.61 -7.67 -5.77
CA ILE A 80 -7.49 -6.76 -5.48
C ILE A 80 -6.75 -7.30 -4.25
N HIS A 81 -5.49 -7.69 -4.45
CA HIS A 81 -4.72 -8.38 -3.42
C HIS A 81 -3.70 -7.47 -2.74
N PHE A 82 -4.04 -6.98 -1.53
CA PHE A 82 -3.15 -6.22 -0.65
C PHE A 82 -2.56 -7.04 0.48
N ALA A 83 -3.18 -8.16 0.86
CA ALA A 83 -2.79 -8.94 2.04
C ALA A 83 -1.30 -9.34 1.98
N ALA A 84 -0.49 -8.71 2.81
CA ALA A 84 0.94 -8.96 2.91
C ALA A 84 1.53 -8.26 4.15
N TYR A 85 2.59 -8.80 4.74
CA TYR A 85 3.46 -8.06 5.63
C TYR A 85 4.34 -7.11 4.81
N LYS A 86 4.49 -5.85 5.25
CA LYS A 86 5.11 -4.78 4.44
C LYS A 86 6.31 -4.06 5.08
N ALA A 87 6.65 -4.37 6.33
CA ALA A 87 7.70 -3.65 7.06
C ALA A 87 9.10 -4.11 6.63
N VAL A 88 9.84 -3.23 5.93
CA VAL A 88 11.16 -3.53 5.36
C VAL A 88 12.14 -4.00 6.45
N GLY A 89 12.28 -3.27 7.56
CA GLY A 89 13.18 -3.61 8.65
C GLY A 89 12.86 -4.98 9.27
N GLU A 90 11.59 -5.21 9.64
CA GLU A 90 11.15 -6.50 10.18
C GLU A 90 11.41 -7.66 9.21
N SER A 91 11.28 -7.42 7.90
CA SER A 91 11.52 -8.45 6.90
C SER A 91 12.99 -8.89 6.81
N VAL A 92 13.91 -8.02 7.19
CA VAL A 92 15.34 -8.37 7.27
C VAL A 92 15.59 -9.22 8.51
N GLU A 93 14.91 -8.93 9.63
CA GLU A 93 15.06 -9.66 10.90
C GLU A 93 14.32 -11.02 10.89
N LYS A 94 13.15 -11.07 10.22
CA LYS A 94 12.27 -12.25 10.19
C LYS A 94 11.92 -12.68 8.76
N PRO A 95 12.89 -13.02 7.91
CA PRO A 95 12.65 -13.23 6.48
C PRO A 95 11.67 -14.38 6.17
N LEU A 96 11.76 -15.49 6.89
CA LEU A 96 10.90 -16.66 6.62
C LEU A 96 9.44 -16.35 6.87
N MET A 97 9.10 -15.59 7.92
CA MET A 97 7.75 -15.16 8.21
C MET A 97 7.16 -14.34 7.04
N TYR A 98 7.98 -13.54 6.36
CA TYR A 98 7.56 -12.76 5.19
C TYR A 98 7.36 -13.63 3.96
N TYR A 99 8.24 -14.61 3.71
CA TYR A 99 8.06 -15.54 2.60
C TYR A 99 6.80 -16.38 2.78
N GLU A 100 6.63 -17.00 3.95
CA GLU A 100 5.50 -17.83 4.28
C GLU A 100 4.18 -17.04 4.12
N ASN A 101 4.03 -15.94 4.86
CA ASN A 101 2.79 -15.16 4.80
C ASN A 101 2.49 -14.59 3.41
N ASN A 102 3.48 -13.95 2.77
CA ASN A 102 3.23 -13.18 1.55
C ASN A 102 3.10 -14.07 0.29
N LEU A 103 3.75 -15.22 0.27
CA LEU A 103 3.70 -16.12 -0.89
C LEU A 103 2.58 -17.15 -0.76
N ASP A 104 2.36 -17.74 0.42
CA ASP A 104 1.30 -18.72 0.60
C ASP A 104 -0.09 -18.08 0.43
N SER A 105 -0.30 -16.88 0.99
CA SER A 105 -1.55 -16.14 0.77
C SER A 105 -1.77 -15.80 -0.71
N LEU A 106 -0.72 -15.38 -1.42
CA LEU A 106 -0.80 -15.10 -2.86
C LEU A 106 -1.11 -16.37 -3.67
N ILE A 107 -0.42 -17.47 -3.39
CA ILE A 107 -0.62 -18.73 -4.10
C ILE A 107 -2.05 -19.25 -3.87
N ASN A 108 -2.56 -19.21 -2.65
CA ASN A 108 -3.90 -19.67 -2.34
C ASN A 108 -4.97 -18.82 -3.02
N ILE A 109 -4.84 -17.50 -3.00
CA ILE A 109 -5.80 -16.63 -3.68
C ILE A 109 -5.80 -16.83 -5.20
N LEU A 110 -4.64 -17.08 -5.82
CA LEU A 110 -4.54 -17.38 -7.25
C LEU A 110 -5.13 -18.76 -7.59
N LYS A 111 -4.96 -19.79 -6.74
CA LYS A 111 -5.61 -21.08 -6.90
C LYS A 111 -7.14 -20.94 -6.86
N CYS A 112 -7.67 -20.20 -5.89
CA CYS A 112 -9.10 -19.93 -5.82
C CYS A 112 -9.58 -19.11 -7.04
N ALA A 113 -8.80 -18.12 -7.50
CA ALA A 113 -9.15 -17.36 -8.70
C ALA A 113 -9.29 -18.26 -9.94
N ASP A 114 -8.43 -19.28 -10.07
CA ASP A 114 -8.52 -20.28 -11.13
C ASP A 114 -9.72 -21.22 -10.94
N GLU A 115 -9.87 -21.82 -9.77
CA GLU A 115 -10.94 -22.78 -9.46
C GLU A 115 -12.35 -22.17 -9.63
N PHE A 116 -12.52 -20.91 -9.23
CA PHE A 116 -13.79 -20.18 -9.33
C PHE A 116 -13.90 -19.32 -10.60
N ALA A 117 -12.97 -19.49 -11.54
CA ALA A 117 -12.93 -18.78 -12.83
C ALA A 117 -13.04 -17.24 -12.71
N ILE A 118 -12.33 -16.65 -11.74
CA ILE A 118 -12.30 -15.20 -11.56
C ILE A 118 -11.31 -14.60 -12.57
N PRO A 119 -11.77 -13.80 -13.54
CA PRO A 119 -10.93 -13.42 -14.68
C PRO A 119 -9.95 -12.27 -14.41
N ASN A 120 -10.17 -11.46 -13.36
CA ASN A 120 -9.47 -10.20 -13.18
C ASN A 120 -8.73 -10.13 -11.84
N PHE A 121 -7.43 -9.86 -11.88
CA PHE A 121 -6.58 -9.81 -10.71
C PHE A 121 -5.74 -8.53 -10.68
N VAL A 122 -5.79 -7.76 -9.59
CA VAL A 122 -4.92 -6.60 -9.37
C VAL A 122 -4.00 -6.90 -8.20
N PHE A 123 -2.70 -6.90 -8.46
CA PHE A 123 -1.67 -7.18 -7.46
C PHE A 123 -1.02 -5.91 -6.93
N SER A 124 -1.05 -5.76 -5.63
CA SER A 124 -0.30 -4.76 -4.88
C SER A 124 1.19 -5.07 -4.93
N SER A 125 1.89 -4.56 -5.95
CA SER A 125 3.36 -4.61 -6.03
C SER A 125 3.98 -3.38 -5.34
N SER A 126 5.26 -3.14 -5.54
CA SER A 126 5.98 -2.08 -4.84
C SER A 126 7.20 -1.63 -5.64
N CYS A 127 7.61 -0.38 -5.50
CA CYS A 127 8.88 0.12 -6.03
C CYS A 127 10.11 -0.64 -5.51
N THR A 128 9.98 -1.38 -4.41
CA THR A 128 11.09 -2.20 -3.86
C THR A 128 11.55 -3.31 -4.80
N VAL A 129 10.75 -3.65 -5.83
CA VAL A 129 11.14 -4.63 -6.87
C VAL A 129 12.30 -4.15 -7.72
N TYR A 130 12.53 -2.85 -7.82
CA TYR A 130 13.64 -2.29 -8.60
C TYR A 130 15.01 -2.43 -7.91
N GLY A 131 15.05 -2.67 -6.59
CA GLY A 131 16.29 -2.62 -5.81
C GLY A 131 16.95 -1.24 -5.89
N ASN A 132 18.27 -1.20 -6.11
CA ASN A 132 19.02 0.02 -6.38
C ASN A 132 19.15 0.23 -7.90
N PRO A 133 18.28 1.01 -8.55
CA PRO A 133 18.28 1.20 -9.98
C PRO A 133 19.50 2.02 -10.42
N ASP A 134 19.99 1.79 -11.68
CA ASP A 134 21.10 2.56 -12.23
C ASP A 134 20.69 3.95 -12.70
N ALA A 135 19.41 4.13 -13.02
CA ALA A 135 18.85 5.40 -13.49
C ALA A 135 17.48 5.66 -12.86
N ILE A 136 17.19 6.93 -12.63
CA ILE A 136 15.93 7.47 -12.15
C ILE A 136 15.51 8.64 -13.05
N PRO A 137 14.20 8.89 -13.26
CA PRO A 137 13.06 8.11 -12.77
C PRO A 137 13.02 6.68 -13.33
N VAL A 138 12.49 5.72 -12.53
CA VAL A 138 12.30 4.34 -13.00
C VAL A 138 11.03 4.23 -13.85
N THR A 139 11.10 3.44 -14.90
CA THR A 139 9.97 3.05 -15.75
C THR A 139 9.62 1.58 -15.49
N GLU A 140 8.52 1.09 -16.04
CA GLU A 140 8.14 -0.32 -15.97
C GLU A 140 9.17 -1.25 -16.65
N GLU A 141 9.93 -0.70 -17.62
CA GLU A 141 11.02 -1.39 -18.34
C GLU A 141 12.36 -1.40 -17.59
N THR A 142 12.46 -0.64 -16.48
CA THR A 142 13.68 -0.60 -15.67
C THR A 142 13.97 -2.00 -15.10
N PRO A 143 15.18 -2.57 -15.34
CA PRO A 143 15.50 -3.90 -14.87
C PRO A 143 15.40 -4.04 -13.36
N MET A 144 14.78 -5.11 -12.90
CA MET A 144 14.77 -5.47 -11.49
C MET A 144 16.16 -5.90 -11.05
N LYS A 145 16.72 -5.22 -10.07
CA LYS A 145 17.95 -5.63 -9.36
C LYS A 145 17.61 -6.45 -8.13
N PRO A 146 18.60 -7.13 -7.50
CA PRO A 146 18.37 -7.81 -6.24
C PRO A 146 17.70 -6.88 -5.24
N ALA A 147 16.57 -7.31 -4.69
CA ALA A 147 15.86 -6.51 -3.69
C ALA A 147 16.67 -6.44 -2.38
N GLU A 148 16.68 -5.28 -1.75
CA GLU A 148 17.45 -4.99 -0.54
C GLU A 148 16.86 -5.65 0.73
N SER A 149 15.64 -6.20 0.65
CA SER A 149 14.93 -6.80 1.78
C SER A 149 14.16 -8.06 1.39
N ALA A 150 13.81 -8.91 2.36
CA ALA A 150 12.94 -10.06 2.12
C ALA A 150 11.55 -9.62 1.64
N TYR A 151 11.00 -8.52 2.17
CA TYR A 151 9.76 -7.93 1.65
C TYR A 151 9.86 -7.62 0.15
N GLY A 152 10.91 -6.92 -0.29
CA GLY A 152 11.12 -6.62 -1.70
C GLY A 152 11.24 -7.89 -2.55
N ARG A 153 11.94 -8.93 -2.04
CA ARG A 153 12.02 -10.23 -2.71
C ARG A 153 10.67 -10.93 -2.82
N THR A 154 9.82 -10.89 -1.78
CA THR A 154 8.46 -11.45 -1.90
C THR A 154 7.63 -10.74 -2.96
N LYS A 155 7.81 -9.43 -3.16
CA LYS A 155 7.13 -8.70 -4.25
C LYS A 155 7.69 -9.07 -5.62
N GLN A 156 9.02 -9.20 -5.78
CA GLN A 156 9.62 -9.71 -7.03
C GLN A 156 9.15 -11.12 -7.39
N MET A 157 9.09 -12.03 -6.40
CA MET A 157 8.57 -13.39 -6.58
C MET A 157 7.08 -13.36 -6.88
N GLY A 158 6.31 -12.54 -6.17
CA GLY A 158 4.87 -12.38 -6.38
C GLY A 158 4.54 -11.93 -7.81
N GLU A 159 5.26 -10.96 -8.37
CA GLU A 159 5.06 -10.56 -9.76
C GLU A 159 5.29 -11.71 -10.75
N LYS A 160 6.32 -12.54 -10.53
CA LYS A 160 6.59 -13.72 -11.36
C LYS A 160 5.49 -14.77 -11.22
N ILE A 161 5.08 -15.07 -9.98
CA ILE A 161 4.02 -16.04 -9.69
C ILE A 161 2.71 -15.61 -10.36
N VAL A 162 2.32 -14.35 -10.23
CA VAL A 162 1.09 -13.82 -10.87
C VAL A 162 1.21 -13.93 -12.39
N ASN A 163 2.33 -13.50 -12.98
CA ASN A 163 2.54 -13.59 -14.43
C ASN A 163 2.44 -15.03 -14.95
N ASP A 164 3.09 -15.98 -14.27
CA ASP A 164 3.05 -17.39 -14.67
C ASP A 164 1.64 -17.97 -14.56
N ALA A 165 0.94 -17.68 -13.45
CA ALA A 165 -0.41 -18.16 -13.21
C ALA A 165 -1.42 -17.64 -14.26
N VAL A 166 -1.44 -16.33 -14.54
CA VAL A 166 -2.42 -15.77 -15.49
C VAL A 166 -2.13 -16.18 -16.92
N ASN A 167 -0.86 -16.39 -17.29
CA ASN A 167 -0.51 -16.88 -18.63
C ASN A 167 -0.93 -18.36 -18.82
N ALA A 168 -0.83 -19.18 -17.77
CA ALA A 168 -1.27 -20.59 -17.81
C ALA A 168 -2.81 -20.70 -17.91
N ASN A 169 -3.53 -19.88 -17.14
CA ASN A 169 -4.98 -19.98 -16.97
C ASN A 169 -5.79 -19.05 -17.87
N LYS A 170 -5.10 -18.20 -18.67
CA LYS A 170 -5.70 -17.17 -19.53
C LYS A 170 -6.55 -16.15 -18.80
N ASN A 171 -6.25 -15.90 -17.54
CA ASN A 171 -6.81 -14.80 -16.75
C ASN A 171 -6.03 -13.51 -17.03
N ASN A 172 -6.49 -12.40 -16.48
CA ASN A 172 -5.85 -11.10 -16.66
C ASN A 172 -5.37 -10.54 -15.33
N ALA A 173 -4.16 -9.96 -15.30
CA ALA A 173 -3.65 -9.28 -14.12
C ALA A 173 -3.07 -7.91 -14.43
N ILE A 174 -3.13 -7.03 -13.44
CA ILE A 174 -2.36 -5.79 -13.38
C ILE A 174 -1.52 -5.78 -12.11
N LEU A 175 -0.23 -5.48 -12.28
CA LEU A 175 0.73 -5.32 -11.20
C LEU A 175 0.96 -3.83 -10.98
N LEU A 176 0.55 -3.30 -9.82
CA LEU A 176 0.69 -1.88 -9.50
C LEU A 176 1.92 -1.68 -8.60
N ARG A 177 2.99 -1.11 -9.15
CA ARG A 177 4.22 -0.76 -8.44
C ARG A 177 4.10 0.64 -7.88
N TYR A 178 3.60 0.79 -6.67
CA TYR A 178 3.52 2.11 -6.04
C TYR A 178 4.68 2.38 -5.10
N PHE A 179 4.88 3.68 -4.87
CA PHE A 179 6.00 4.21 -4.10
C PHE A 179 5.56 4.43 -2.65
N ASN A 180 5.80 5.55 -2.03
CA ASN A 180 5.55 5.75 -0.61
C ASN A 180 4.14 6.30 -0.36
N PRO A 181 3.14 5.47 0.03
CA PRO A 181 1.81 5.96 0.35
C PRO A 181 1.83 6.84 1.60
N VAL A 182 1.17 7.99 1.51
CA VAL A 182 1.08 8.95 2.61
C VAL A 182 -0.29 9.64 2.63
N GLY A 183 -0.58 10.36 3.71
CA GLY A 183 -1.83 11.08 3.88
C GLY A 183 -2.93 10.24 4.53
N ALA A 184 -4.11 10.78 4.55
CA ALA A 184 -5.31 10.16 5.08
C ALA A 184 -6.53 10.59 4.26
N HIS A 185 -7.65 9.90 4.42
CA HIS A 185 -8.87 10.27 3.73
C HIS A 185 -9.28 11.72 4.09
N PRO A 186 -9.72 12.55 3.11
CA PRO A 186 -10.08 13.96 3.37
C PRO A 186 -11.14 14.17 4.44
N SER A 187 -12.00 13.15 4.69
CA SER A 187 -12.98 13.18 5.80
C SER A 187 -12.34 13.10 7.18
N THR A 188 -11.05 12.79 7.30
CA THR A 188 -10.35 12.49 8.56
C THR A 188 -10.90 11.31 9.35
N LEU A 189 -11.72 10.45 8.72
CA LEU A 189 -12.30 9.28 9.39
C LEU A 189 -11.41 8.03 9.27
N MET A 190 -10.41 8.03 8.39
CA MET A 190 -9.49 6.92 8.16
C MET A 190 -8.14 7.39 7.63
N GLY A 191 -7.09 6.67 8.02
CA GLY A 191 -5.71 6.94 7.65
C GLY A 191 -4.79 5.82 8.13
N GLU A 192 -3.46 6.00 8.04
CA GLU A 192 -2.51 5.00 8.50
C GLU A 192 -2.48 4.91 10.03
N ILE A 193 -2.56 3.67 10.55
CA ILE A 193 -2.45 3.36 11.99
C ILE A 193 -1.26 2.41 12.17
N PRO A 194 -0.06 2.92 12.51
CA PRO A 194 1.09 2.07 12.77
C PRO A 194 0.87 1.17 13.98
N LEU A 195 1.25 -0.10 13.87
CA LEU A 195 1.35 -1.01 15.01
C LEU A 195 2.73 -0.83 15.65
N GLY A 196 2.77 -0.42 16.91
CA GLY A 196 4.02 -0.11 17.62
C GLY A 196 4.75 1.12 17.06
N LYS A 197 6.09 1.08 17.04
CA LYS A 197 6.91 2.18 16.51
C LYS A 197 6.70 2.33 15.00
N PRO A 198 6.44 3.56 14.50
CA PRO A 198 6.24 3.78 13.08
C PRO A 198 7.50 3.45 12.28
N GLN A 199 7.32 2.66 11.22
CA GLN A 199 8.39 2.28 10.29
C GLN A 199 8.46 3.23 9.08
N ASN A 200 7.35 3.91 8.78
CA ASN A 200 7.23 4.87 7.68
C ASN A 200 7.51 6.30 8.18
N LEU A 201 8.03 7.15 7.27
CA LEU A 201 8.46 8.51 7.59
C LEU A 201 7.30 9.39 8.12
N VAL A 202 6.18 9.47 7.40
CA VAL A 202 5.11 10.41 7.75
C VAL A 202 4.45 10.08 9.09
N PRO A 203 4.13 8.81 9.41
CA PRO A 203 3.71 8.47 10.77
C PRO A 203 4.76 8.79 11.86
N ALA A 204 6.06 8.64 11.59
CA ALA A 204 7.10 9.04 12.54
C ALA A 204 7.11 10.57 12.76
N ILE A 205 6.91 11.34 11.69
CA ILE A 205 6.78 12.80 11.73
C ILE A 205 5.57 13.20 12.59
N THR A 206 4.37 12.67 12.29
CA THR A 206 3.13 13.06 12.97
C THR A 206 3.13 12.65 14.44
N GLN A 207 3.64 11.45 14.77
CA GLN A 207 3.77 10.99 16.15
C GLN A 207 4.81 11.78 16.95
N THR A 208 5.87 12.26 16.31
CA THR A 208 6.84 13.17 16.96
C THR A 208 6.19 14.54 17.20
N ALA A 209 5.50 15.07 16.20
CA ALA A 209 4.84 16.39 16.30
C ALA A 209 3.79 16.43 17.41
N ILE A 210 3.05 15.33 17.64
CA ILE A 210 2.01 15.25 18.67
C ILE A 210 2.55 14.85 20.04
N GLY A 211 3.86 14.54 20.14
CA GLY A 211 4.53 14.20 21.39
C GLY A 211 4.44 12.72 21.81
N LYS A 212 3.93 11.84 20.95
CA LYS A 212 3.97 10.37 21.17
C LYS A 212 5.38 9.80 21.10
N LEU A 213 6.21 10.37 20.22
CA LEU A 213 7.65 10.09 20.14
C LEU A 213 8.43 11.32 20.61
N PRO A 214 9.40 11.18 21.52
CA PRO A 214 10.18 12.32 22.01
C PRO A 214 11.12 12.89 20.93
N VAL A 215 11.59 12.04 20.04
CA VAL A 215 12.53 12.36 18.95
C VAL A 215 12.38 11.33 17.82
N MET A 216 12.42 11.78 16.58
CA MET A 216 12.52 10.88 15.44
C MET A 216 13.96 10.83 14.89
N LYS A 217 14.29 9.74 14.18
CA LYS A 217 15.59 9.61 13.49
C LYS A 217 15.44 9.81 11.99
N VAL A 218 16.29 10.66 11.43
CA VAL A 218 16.53 10.75 9.98
C VAL A 218 17.72 9.84 9.68
N TRP A 219 17.48 8.79 8.90
CA TRP A 219 18.46 7.74 8.64
C TRP A 219 19.36 8.10 7.46
N GLY A 220 20.63 8.33 7.74
CA GLY A 220 21.65 8.78 6.78
C GLY A 220 21.62 10.29 6.53
N ASN A 221 22.80 10.88 6.50
CA ASN A 221 23.02 12.29 6.20
C ASN A 221 24.19 12.50 5.22
N ASP A 222 24.62 11.40 4.60
CA ASP A 222 25.83 11.33 3.77
C ASP A 222 25.53 10.69 2.40
N TYR A 223 24.25 10.59 2.01
CA TYR A 223 23.87 10.13 0.68
C TYR A 223 24.25 11.20 -0.36
N PRO A 224 24.63 10.82 -1.60
CA PRO A 224 24.92 11.74 -2.70
C PRO A 224 23.63 12.36 -3.26
N THR A 225 22.90 13.08 -2.43
CA THR A 225 21.62 13.74 -2.69
C THR A 225 21.73 15.22 -2.32
N LYS A 226 20.71 16.01 -2.61
CA LYS A 226 20.66 17.45 -2.41
C LYS A 226 20.99 17.90 -0.97
N ASP A 227 20.56 17.12 0.03
CA ASP A 227 20.70 17.45 1.45
C ASP A 227 21.28 16.31 2.30
N GLY A 228 21.77 15.27 1.64
CA GLY A 228 22.37 14.10 2.28
C GLY A 228 21.37 13.04 2.76
N SER A 229 20.07 13.28 2.72
CA SER A 229 19.04 12.28 3.07
C SER A 229 18.51 11.54 1.84
N CYS A 230 17.85 10.38 2.06
CA CYS A 230 17.28 9.58 0.96
C CYS A 230 16.22 10.34 0.17
N VAL A 231 16.12 10.03 -1.13
CA VAL A 231 15.05 10.53 -2.01
C VAL A 231 13.99 9.47 -2.22
N ARG A 232 12.72 9.84 -2.06
CA ARG A 232 11.56 8.97 -2.28
C ARG A 232 10.48 9.72 -3.05
N ASP A 233 9.60 8.96 -3.70
CA ASP A 233 8.38 9.46 -4.30
C ASP A 233 7.22 9.25 -3.32
N TYR A 234 6.58 10.31 -2.89
CA TYR A 234 5.47 10.28 -1.95
C TYR A 234 4.17 10.51 -2.69
N ILE A 235 3.21 9.62 -2.47
CA ILE A 235 1.93 9.63 -3.18
C ILE A 235 0.77 9.53 -2.20
N HIS A 236 -0.29 10.31 -2.43
CA HIS A 236 -1.46 10.25 -1.56
C HIS A 236 -2.17 8.90 -1.65
N VAL A 237 -2.58 8.35 -0.50
CA VAL A 237 -3.23 7.04 -0.43
C VAL A 237 -4.51 6.97 -1.27
N CYS A 238 -5.28 8.05 -1.37
CA CYS A 238 -6.47 8.10 -2.21
C CYS A 238 -6.14 8.06 -3.73
N ASP A 239 -4.98 8.60 -4.15
CA ASP A 239 -4.53 8.47 -5.54
C ASP A 239 -4.16 7.02 -5.87
N ILE A 240 -3.54 6.32 -4.92
CA ILE A 240 -3.26 4.88 -5.05
C ILE A 240 -4.58 4.09 -5.09
N ALA A 241 -5.52 4.37 -4.18
CA ALA A 241 -6.83 3.72 -4.16
C ALA A 241 -7.54 3.86 -5.50
N HIS A 242 -7.60 5.08 -6.05
CA HIS A 242 -8.20 5.35 -7.35
C HIS A 242 -7.51 4.62 -8.50
N ALA A 243 -6.18 4.47 -8.46
CA ALA A 243 -5.44 3.69 -9.45
C ALA A 243 -5.86 2.22 -9.49
N HIS A 244 -6.16 1.61 -8.32
CA HIS A 244 -6.65 0.22 -8.26
C HIS A 244 -8.03 0.08 -8.91
N THR A 245 -8.92 1.03 -8.67
CA THR A 245 -10.25 1.06 -9.32
C THR A 245 -10.12 1.23 -10.82
N LEU A 246 -9.24 2.13 -11.30
CA LEU A 246 -8.99 2.31 -12.74
C LEU A 246 -8.36 1.06 -13.37
N ALA A 247 -7.41 0.40 -12.70
CA ALA A 247 -6.79 -0.83 -13.16
C ALA A 247 -7.83 -1.95 -13.29
N LEU A 248 -8.71 -2.10 -12.30
CA LEU A 248 -9.80 -3.07 -12.36
C LEU A 248 -10.76 -2.77 -13.52
N ASN A 249 -11.18 -1.51 -13.68
CA ASN A 249 -12.03 -1.09 -14.79
C ASN A 249 -11.38 -1.35 -16.16
N TYR A 250 -10.06 -1.15 -16.27
CA TYR A 250 -9.31 -1.43 -17.48
C TYR A 250 -9.39 -2.92 -17.88
N LEU A 251 -9.27 -3.83 -16.90
CA LEU A 251 -9.46 -5.26 -17.10
C LEU A 251 -10.90 -5.62 -17.44
N LEU A 252 -11.88 -5.13 -16.66
CA LEU A 252 -13.30 -5.41 -16.87
C LEU A 252 -13.80 -4.95 -18.25
N GLN A 253 -13.17 -3.93 -18.82
CA GLN A 253 -13.47 -3.42 -20.16
C GLN A 253 -12.67 -4.12 -21.26
N ASN A 254 -11.87 -5.14 -20.93
CA ASN A 254 -10.99 -5.88 -21.84
C ASN A 254 -10.08 -4.96 -22.67
N LYS A 255 -9.51 -3.92 -22.03
CA LYS A 255 -8.60 -2.95 -22.67
C LYS A 255 -7.13 -3.37 -22.62
N ASN A 256 -6.82 -4.41 -21.85
CA ASN A 256 -5.45 -4.94 -21.72
C ASN A 256 -5.00 -5.61 -23.03
N GLU A 257 -3.79 -5.27 -23.45
CA GLU A 257 -3.16 -5.87 -24.64
C GLU A 257 -2.43 -7.19 -24.31
N THR A 258 -2.10 -7.39 -23.05
CA THR A 258 -1.41 -8.58 -22.53
C THR A 258 -2.14 -9.14 -21.32
N ASN A 259 -1.96 -10.42 -21.02
CA ASN A 259 -2.61 -11.06 -19.85
C ASN A 259 -2.05 -10.52 -18.53
N CYS A 260 -0.83 -9.99 -18.51
CA CYS A 260 -0.23 -9.40 -17.32
C CYS A 260 0.41 -8.06 -17.68
N ASP A 261 -0.08 -6.98 -17.12
CA ASP A 261 0.44 -5.64 -17.36
C ASP A 261 0.96 -5.00 -16.06
N ILE A 262 1.91 -4.07 -16.18
CA ILE A 262 2.58 -3.44 -15.05
C ILE A 262 2.43 -1.93 -15.17
N PHE A 263 2.17 -1.25 -14.04
CA PHE A 263 2.10 0.21 -13.98
C PHE A 263 2.82 0.76 -12.75
N ASN A 264 3.64 1.78 -12.95
CA ASN A 264 4.22 2.58 -11.89
C ASN A 264 3.23 3.64 -11.41
N LEU A 265 3.05 3.73 -10.09
CA LEU A 265 2.20 4.71 -9.45
C LEU A 265 3.02 5.60 -8.51
N GLY A 266 3.51 6.70 -9.02
CA GLY A 266 4.21 7.73 -8.28
C GLY A 266 3.87 9.11 -8.83
N THR A 267 4.30 10.15 -8.15
CA THR A 267 4.09 11.54 -8.60
C THR A 267 5.09 11.94 -9.69
N GLY A 268 6.25 11.24 -9.74
CA GLY A 268 7.39 11.63 -10.56
C GLY A 268 8.30 12.64 -9.88
N ASP A 269 7.94 13.08 -8.68
CA ASP A 269 8.70 14.03 -7.89
C ASP A 269 9.53 13.30 -6.83
N GLY A 270 10.84 13.27 -7.01
CA GLY A 270 11.76 12.75 -6.00
C GLY A 270 11.99 13.79 -4.90
N LEU A 271 11.48 13.51 -3.70
CA LEU A 271 11.62 14.39 -2.53
C LEU A 271 12.52 13.74 -1.47
N THR A 272 13.40 14.55 -0.88
CA THR A 272 14.26 14.11 0.22
C THR A 272 13.46 14.00 1.52
N VAL A 273 13.99 13.22 2.48
CA VAL A 273 13.38 13.12 3.82
C VAL A 273 13.29 14.49 4.50
N LEU A 274 14.32 15.34 4.36
CA LEU A 274 14.32 16.68 4.97
C LEU A 274 13.34 17.64 4.27
N GLU A 275 13.11 17.50 2.96
CA GLU A 275 12.08 18.26 2.26
C GLU A 275 10.67 17.91 2.78
N ILE A 276 10.41 16.64 3.11
CA ILE A 276 9.12 16.22 3.71
C ILE A 276 8.96 16.78 5.12
N ILE A 277 10.02 16.74 5.95
CA ILE A 277 10.00 17.34 7.28
C ILE A 277 9.70 18.83 7.20
N ASN A 278 10.39 19.56 6.33
CA ASN A 278 10.19 21.01 6.14
C ASN A 278 8.75 21.32 5.64
N ALA A 279 8.23 20.52 4.72
CA ALA A 279 6.85 20.67 4.25
C ALA A 279 5.84 20.46 5.39
N PHE A 280 6.04 19.45 6.22
CA PHE A 280 5.18 19.18 7.37
C PHE A 280 5.26 20.31 8.40
N GLU A 281 6.45 20.79 8.77
CA GLU A 281 6.62 21.90 9.71
C GLU A 281 5.87 23.16 9.24
N LYS A 282 5.96 23.45 7.93
CA LYS A 282 5.28 24.60 7.33
C LYS A 282 3.74 24.47 7.39
N ILE A 283 3.21 23.27 7.22
CA ILE A 283 1.78 23.00 7.20
C ILE A 283 1.20 22.93 8.62
N SER A 284 1.86 22.19 9.51
CA SER A 284 1.39 21.97 10.88
C SER A 284 1.67 23.15 11.81
N GLY A 285 2.64 23.99 11.51
CA GLY A 285 3.19 25.00 12.42
C GLY A 285 4.00 24.43 13.57
N VAL A 286 4.23 23.11 13.61
CA VAL A 286 4.95 22.42 14.68
C VAL A 286 6.39 22.18 14.26
N LYS A 287 7.36 22.63 15.09
CA LYS A 287 8.77 22.31 14.88
C LYS A 287 9.07 20.89 15.34
N LEU A 288 9.68 20.08 14.47
CA LEU A 288 10.00 18.70 14.76
C LEU A 288 11.31 18.54 15.52
N ASN A 289 11.29 17.65 16.50
CA ASN A 289 12.50 17.21 17.18
C ASN A 289 13.03 15.95 16.49
N TYR A 290 14.15 16.09 15.76
CA TYR A 290 14.77 14.96 15.07
C TYR A 290 16.30 15.00 15.21
N GLU A 291 16.92 13.85 15.10
CA GLU A 291 18.36 13.65 15.08
C GLU A 291 18.78 12.81 13.86
N MET A 292 20.01 13.10 13.39
CA MET A 292 20.58 12.34 12.28
C MET A 292 21.15 11.01 12.79
N GLY A 293 20.77 9.91 12.16
CA GLY A 293 21.28 8.57 12.43
C GLY A 293 22.16 8.05 11.29
N PRO A 294 22.83 6.90 11.49
CA PRO A 294 23.52 6.22 10.41
C PRO A 294 22.55 5.76 9.30
N ARG A 295 23.09 5.36 8.15
CA ARG A 295 22.27 4.74 7.09
C ARG A 295 21.57 3.49 7.60
N ARG A 296 20.30 3.31 7.27
CA ARG A 296 19.51 2.14 7.62
C ARG A 296 19.75 1.04 6.58
N SER A 297 19.95 -0.20 7.03
CA SER A 297 20.05 -1.37 6.14
C SER A 297 18.76 -1.54 5.34
N GLY A 298 18.88 -1.82 4.04
CA GLY A 298 17.75 -1.99 3.14
C GLY A 298 17.20 -0.69 2.52
N ASP A 299 17.76 0.48 2.85
CA ASP A 299 17.38 1.73 2.21
C ASP A 299 18.16 1.95 0.89
N VAL A 300 17.42 2.27 -0.17
CA VAL A 300 17.99 2.75 -1.44
C VAL A 300 18.28 4.25 -1.36
N ILE A 301 19.27 4.73 -2.13
CA ILE A 301 19.69 6.14 -2.13
C ILE A 301 18.56 7.04 -2.63
N ALA A 302 18.03 6.74 -3.82
CA ALA A 302 16.97 7.50 -4.46
C ALA A 302 16.11 6.59 -5.33
N ILE A 303 14.78 6.78 -5.25
CA ILE A 303 13.85 6.10 -6.13
C ILE A 303 12.57 6.93 -6.30
N TYR A 304 12.18 7.20 -7.56
CA TYR A 304 10.93 7.85 -7.94
C TYR A 304 10.50 7.40 -9.33
N ALA A 305 9.21 7.51 -9.64
CA ALA A 305 8.58 6.93 -10.81
C ALA A 305 8.64 7.83 -12.05
N ASN A 306 8.64 7.20 -13.23
CA ASN A 306 7.92 7.73 -14.38
C ASN A 306 6.51 7.08 -14.39
N ASN A 307 5.46 7.89 -14.52
CA ASN A 307 4.06 7.44 -14.50
C ASN A 307 3.34 7.59 -15.84
N ASP A 308 4.07 7.86 -16.92
CA ASP A 308 3.50 8.12 -18.26
C ASP A 308 2.62 6.97 -18.77
N LYS A 309 2.99 5.73 -18.48
CA LYS A 309 2.21 4.55 -18.87
C LYS A 309 0.85 4.52 -18.17
N ALA A 310 0.81 4.73 -16.86
CA ALA A 310 -0.44 4.79 -16.09
C ALA A 310 -1.33 5.96 -16.56
N LYS A 311 -0.74 7.11 -16.83
CA LYS A 311 -1.45 8.26 -17.41
C LYS A 311 -2.06 7.93 -18.77
N LYS A 312 -1.28 7.33 -19.66
CA LYS A 312 -1.71 7.04 -21.04
C LYS A 312 -2.78 5.96 -21.12
N LEU A 313 -2.61 4.85 -20.39
CA LEU A 313 -3.44 3.66 -20.56
C LEU A 313 -4.58 3.58 -19.54
N LEU A 314 -4.34 3.94 -18.27
CA LEU A 314 -5.36 3.95 -17.25
C LEU A 314 -6.08 5.30 -17.13
N GLY A 315 -5.55 6.38 -17.73
CA GLY A 315 -6.04 7.74 -17.50
C GLY A 315 -5.76 8.25 -16.09
N TRP A 316 -4.83 7.58 -15.36
CA TRP A 316 -4.52 7.91 -13.98
C TRP A 316 -3.51 9.05 -13.85
N LEU A 317 -3.80 9.98 -12.94
CA LEU A 317 -2.91 11.07 -12.56
C LEU A 317 -3.01 11.29 -11.04
N PRO A 318 -1.89 11.54 -10.34
CA PRO A 318 -1.94 11.96 -8.95
C PRO A 318 -2.63 13.33 -8.85
N LYS A 319 -3.61 13.47 -7.95
CA LYS A 319 -4.41 14.68 -7.77
C LYS A 319 -3.98 15.50 -6.56
N TYR A 320 -3.40 14.83 -5.55
CA TYR A 320 -3.12 15.47 -4.27
C TYR A 320 -1.67 15.98 -4.20
N SER A 321 -1.53 17.25 -3.81
CA SER A 321 -0.22 17.87 -3.61
C SER A 321 0.45 17.40 -2.32
N LEU A 322 1.78 17.63 -2.20
CA LEU A 322 2.52 17.37 -0.97
C LEU A 322 1.90 18.07 0.25
N GLN A 323 1.44 19.32 0.07
CA GLN A 323 0.76 20.06 1.13
C GLN A 323 -0.48 19.33 1.62
N HIS A 324 -1.29 18.80 0.69
CA HIS A 324 -2.50 18.06 1.04
C HIS A 324 -2.17 16.73 1.74
N MET A 325 -1.11 16.03 1.29
CA MET A 325 -0.61 14.80 1.93
C MET A 325 -0.25 15.06 3.41
N MET A 326 0.49 16.14 3.68
CA MET A 326 0.89 16.49 5.06
C MET A 326 -0.29 16.96 5.91
N ASP A 327 -1.18 17.78 5.35
CA ASP A 327 -2.37 18.27 6.05
C ASP A 327 -3.30 17.13 6.47
N THR A 328 -3.62 16.20 5.56
CA THR A 328 -4.50 15.07 5.88
C THR A 328 -3.86 14.11 6.87
N ALA A 329 -2.56 13.82 6.75
CA ALA A 329 -1.84 13.01 7.72
C ALA A 329 -1.83 13.64 9.12
N TRP A 330 -1.64 14.97 9.20
CA TRP A 330 -1.66 15.68 10.48
C TRP A 330 -3.03 15.71 11.11
N LYS A 331 -4.07 16.05 10.35
CA LYS A 331 -5.45 16.02 10.83
C LYS A 331 -5.87 14.64 11.35
N TRP A 332 -5.44 13.60 10.66
CA TRP A 332 -5.65 12.22 11.09
C TRP A 332 -4.98 11.91 12.43
N GLU A 333 -3.71 12.29 12.61
CA GLU A 333 -3.00 12.05 13.88
C GLU A 333 -3.63 12.82 15.04
N LEU A 334 -4.11 14.06 14.80
CA LEU A 334 -4.86 14.83 15.81
C LEU A 334 -6.14 14.10 16.20
N LYS A 335 -6.89 13.60 15.22
CA LYS A 335 -8.11 12.84 15.48
C LYS A 335 -7.85 11.54 16.24
N LEU A 336 -6.79 10.81 15.90
CA LEU A 336 -6.40 9.61 16.65
C LEU A 336 -6.08 9.87 18.13
N LYS A 337 -5.53 11.05 18.44
CA LYS A 337 -5.29 11.45 19.84
C LYS A 337 -6.58 11.64 20.61
N ASP A 338 -7.58 12.26 19.99
CA ASP A 338 -8.86 12.55 20.62
C ASP A 338 -9.73 11.29 20.78
N ASP A 339 -9.58 10.33 19.86
CA ASP A 339 -10.38 9.10 19.76
C ASP A 339 -9.61 7.83 20.22
N GLU A 340 -8.72 7.92 21.20
CA GLU A 340 -7.90 6.78 21.69
C GLU A 340 -8.69 5.49 21.98
N LYS A 341 -9.99 5.61 22.26
CA LYS A 341 -10.88 4.48 22.54
C LYS A 341 -11.33 3.71 21.27
N ILE A 342 -11.27 4.31 20.08
CA ILE A 342 -11.84 3.72 18.85
C ILE A 342 -10.87 2.74 18.20
N TYR A 343 -9.56 2.90 18.41
CA TYR A 343 -8.52 2.17 17.70
C TYR A 343 -7.52 1.43 18.61
N ASN A 344 -7.89 1.18 19.87
CA ASN A 344 -7.06 0.36 20.77
C ASN A 344 -6.98 -1.08 20.24
N HIS A 345 -5.86 -1.41 19.61
CA HIS A 345 -5.48 -2.78 19.31
C HIS A 345 -4.88 -3.40 20.60
N PRO A 346 -5.30 -4.61 21.04
CA PRO A 346 -4.59 -5.34 22.08
C PRO A 346 -3.18 -5.68 21.55
N GLY A 347 -2.18 -4.94 21.98
CA GLY A 347 -0.78 -5.02 21.49
C GLY A 347 -0.09 -3.68 21.32
N ARG A 348 -0.76 -2.56 21.70
CA ARG A 348 -0.19 -1.21 21.69
C ARG A 348 0.65 -0.86 22.90
N ASP A 349 1.04 -1.82 23.73
CA ASP A 349 1.98 -1.52 24.81
C ASP A 349 3.34 -1.15 24.20
N ILE A 350 3.57 0.16 24.18
CA ILE A 350 4.87 0.78 23.83
C ILE A 350 5.75 0.59 25.08
N ASN A 351 6.44 -0.55 25.18
CA ASN A 351 7.60 -0.72 26.06
C ASN A 351 8.90 -0.60 25.26
#